data_76517a30bc032ac31364925e8a1bedf3
#
_entry.id   76517a30bc032ac31364925e8a1bedf3
#
_cell.length_a   1.000
_cell.length_b   1.000
_cell.length_c   1.000
_cell.angle_alpha   90.00
_cell.angle_beta   90.00
_cell.angle_gamma   90.00
#
_symmetry.space_group_name_H-M   'P 1'
#
loop_
_entity.id
_entity.type
_entity.pdbx_description
1 polymer ?
#
loop_
_entity_poly.entity_id
_entity_poly.type
_entity_poly.pdbx_seq_one_letter_code
_entity_poly.pdbx_strand_id
1 'polypeptide(L)'
;MAVLRDVYSPELHNHRDVYVYLPPSYAAHAAHAGGDADARFPVLYMHDGQNLFDPALSYSGAWRVDLAMGTAARLGYEAIVVGVANTGGSRIDEYSPFFDDRVGGGGTADRYVDFLLHTLKPAVDAQFRTRPEPAYTGVLGSSMGGLVSAYAFFRAPHAFAMCGIMSPALWFAERAILPFVEAADSPPGRLWLDVGTAEGPRTIANVRLLRDLLARKGYREGEDFRCVIDPRAAHNEAAWGRRLKKAVPFLLGA
;
A
#
# COMPACT_ATOMS: atom_id res chain seq x y z
N MET A 1 0.92 -19.08 0.12
CA MET A 1 0.06 -18.01 0.70
C MET A 1 -0.47 -18.50 2.03
N ALA A 2 -0.45 -17.66 3.08
CA ALA A 2 -1.04 -17.94 4.38
C ALA A 2 -2.20 -16.95 4.62
N VAL A 3 -3.12 -17.30 5.52
CA VAL A 3 -4.20 -16.40 5.94
C VAL A 3 -4.24 -16.39 7.47
N LEU A 4 -4.04 -15.22 8.04
CA LEU A 4 -4.27 -14.97 9.46
C LEU A 4 -5.74 -14.59 9.59
N ARG A 5 -6.52 -15.50 10.19
CA ARG A 5 -7.97 -15.33 10.33
C ARG A 5 -8.30 -14.54 11.56
N ASP A 6 -9.35 -13.73 11.44
CA ASP A 6 -10.00 -13.08 12.57
C ASP A 6 -9.04 -12.26 13.46
N VAL A 7 -8.12 -11.53 12.83
CA VAL A 7 -7.13 -10.70 13.54
C VAL A 7 -7.87 -9.55 14.23
N TYR A 8 -7.85 -9.53 15.55
CA TYR A 8 -8.45 -8.47 16.35
C TYR A 8 -7.58 -7.21 16.34
N SER A 9 -8.23 -6.07 16.12
CA SER A 9 -7.63 -4.74 16.27
C SER A 9 -8.14 -4.10 17.56
N PRO A 10 -7.32 -3.95 18.60
CA PRO A 10 -7.70 -3.21 19.81
C PRO A 10 -7.90 -1.71 19.54
N GLU A 11 -7.23 -1.15 18.51
CA GLU A 11 -7.33 0.26 18.14
C GLU A 11 -8.69 0.59 17.50
N LEU A 12 -9.24 -0.37 16.74
CA LEU A 12 -10.47 -0.21 15.96
C LEU A 12 -11.65 -0.97 16.55
N HIS A 13 -11.43 -1.83 17.56
CA HIS A 13 -12.42 -2.70 18.17
C HIS A 13 -13.17 -3.59 17.16
N ASN A 14 -12.44 -4.11 16.15
CA ASN A 14 -12.99 -4.98 15.13
C ASN A 14 -12.02 -6.09 14.74
N HIS A 15 -12.50 -7.00 13.91
CA HIS A 15 -11.75 -8.14 13.41
C HIS A 15 -11.64 -8.09 11.89
N ARG A 16 -10.52 -8.64 11.36
CA ARG A 16 -10.32 -8.76 9.90
C ARG A 16 -9.39 -9.90 9.54
N ASP A 17 -9.55 -10.46 8.36
CA ASP A 17 -8.60 -11.40 7.80
C ASP A 17 -7.38 -10.66 7.23
N VAL A 18 -6.22 -11.30 7.31
CA VAL A 18 -4.97 -10.81 6.73
C VAL A 18 -4.38 -11.89 5.84
N TYR A 19 -4.16 -11.54 4.57
CA TYR A 19 -3.66 -12.45 3.54
C TYR A 19 -2.16 -12.25 3.36
N VAL A 20 -1.34 -13.29 3.58
CA VAL A 20 0.11 -13.17 3.50
C VAL A 20 0.63 -13.96 2.29
N TYR A 21 1.16 -13.23 1.32
CA TYR A 21 1.92 -13.81 0.21
C TYR A 21 3.39 -13.91 0.62
N LEU A 22 3.97 -15.09 0.37
CA LEU A 22 5.40 -15.34 0.58
C LEU A 22 6.10 -15.43 -0.78
N PRO A 23 7.26 -14.78 -0.95
CA PRO A 23 7.98 -14.81 -2.23
C PRO A 23 8.49 -16.22 -2.56
N PRO A 24 8.79 -16.52 -3.85
CA PRO A 24 9.21 -17.85 -4.27
C PRO A 24 10.41 -18.40 -3.50
N SER A 25 11.40 -17.57 -3.21
CA SER A 25 12.60 -17.99 -2.47
C SER A 25 12.36 -18.25 -0.98
N TYR A 26 11.23 -17.81 -0.42
CA TYR A 26 10.94 -17.96 1.01
C TYR A 26 10.99 -19.43 1.47
N ALA A 27 10.36 -20.35 0.72
CA ALA A 27 10.40 -21.77 1.01
C ALA A 27 11.74 -22.43 0.61
N ALA A 28 12.35 -21.97 -0.49
CA ALA A 28 13.62 -22.50 -0.99
C ALA A 28 14.76 -22.30 0.01
N HIS A 29 14.83 -21.15 0.64
CA HIS A 29 15.82 -20.85 1.69
C HIS A 29 15.67 -21.71 2.95
N ALA A 30 14.47 -22.23 3.22
CA ALA A 30 14.23 -23.14 4.34
C ALA A 30 14.53 -24.60 4.03
N ALA A 31 14.55 -25.00 2.73
CA ALA A 31 14.54 -26.40 2.31
C ALA A 31 15.90 -26.94 1.80
N HIS A 32 16.88 -26.07 1.48
CA HIS A 32 18.15 -26.52 0.89
C HIS A 32 19.31 -26.46 1.90
N ALA A 33 20.06 -27.56 2.00
CA ALA A 33 21.34 -27.57 2.68
C ALA A 33 22.32 -26.63 1.93
N GLY A 34 22.52 -25.42 2.47
CA GLY A 34 23.31 -24.34 1.83
C GLY A 34 22.49 -23.12 1.42
N GLY A 35 21.15 -23.14 1.53
CA GLY A 35 20.32 -21.96 1.47
C GLY A 35 20.46 -21.14 2.77
N ASP A 36 20.47 -19.82 2.67
CA ASP A 36 20.44 -18.94 3.83
C ASP A 36 19.07 -19.06 4.53
N ALA A 37 18.98 -19.97 5.50
CA ALA A 37 17.74 -20.20 6.27
C ALA A 37 17.30 -18.93 7.02
N ASP A 38 18.21 -17.95 7.21
CA ASP A 38 17.98 -16.68 7.88
C ASP A 38 17.64 -15.54 6.91
N ALA A 39 17.55 -15.81 5.61
CA ALA A 39 17.19 -14.79 4.62
C ALA A 39 15.87 -14.11 4.99
N ARG A 40 15.90 -12.78 5.09
CA ARG A 40 14.77 -11.94 5.49
C ARG A 40 14.33 -11.05 4.33
N PHE A 41 13.05 -10.76 4.28
CA PHE A 41 12.40 -10.11 3.16
C PHE A 41 11.78 -8.76 3.53
N PRO A 42 11.84 -7.76 2.62
CA PRO A 42 11.01 -6.56 2.73
C PRO A 42 9.53 -6.92 2.85
N VAL A 43 8.74 -6.01 3.42
CA VAL A 43 7.30 -6.21 3.61
C VAL A 43 6.52 -5.07 2.96
N LEU A 44 5.49 -5.41 2.17
CA LEU A 44 4.52 -4.48 1.62
C LEU A 44 3.15 -4.72 2.26
N TYR A 45 2.69 -3.81 3.10
CA TYR A 45 1.33 -3.79 3.63
C TYR A 45 0.40 -3.21 2.58
N MET A 46 -0.54 -4.02 2.10
CA MET A 46 -1.50 -3.62 1.06
C MET A 46 -2.91 -3.58 1.62
N HIS A 47 -3.60 -2.48 1.37
CA HIS A 47 -4.99 -2.29 1.76
C HIS A 47 -5.93 -3.11 0.88
N ASP A 48 -7.18 -3.31 1.36
CA ASP A 48 -8.22 -4.08 0.67
C ASP A 48 -7.76 -5.52 0.36
N GLY A 49 -7.21 -6.21 1.37
CA GLY A 49 -6.56 -7.51 1.25
C GLY A 49 -7.38 -8.58 0.53
N GLN A 50 -8.72 -8.56 0.67
CA GLN A 50 -9.63 -9.47 -0.02
C GLN A 50 -9.63 -9.31 -1.55
N ASN A 51 -9.20 -8.13 -2.08
CA ASN A 51 -9.17 -7.85 -3.52
C ASN A 51 -7.83 -8.20 -4.18
N LEU A 52 -6.83 -8.67 -3.42
CA LEU A 52 -5.46 -8.75 -3.93
C LEU A 52 -5.18 -10.01 -4.74
N PHE A 53 -5.75 -11.15 -4.36
CA PHE A 53 -5.31 -12.46 -4.85
C PHE A 53 -6.40 -13.23 -5.59
N ASP A 54 -7.53 -13.47 -4.95
CA ASP A 54 -8.62 -14.30 -5.45
C ASP A 54 -9.83 -13.46 -5.88
N PRO A 55 -10.23 -13.53 -7.18
CA PRO A 55 -11.40 -12.81 -7.64
C PRO A 55 -12.71 -13.26 -6.99
N ALA A 56 -12.77 -14.47 -6.42
CA ALA A 56 -13.96 -14.97 -5.72
C ALA A 56 -14.19 -14.27 -4.36
N LEU A 57 -13.15 -13.68 -3.79
CA LEU A 57 -13.22 -12.92 -2.53
C LEU A 57 -13.39 -11.41 -2.77
N SER A 58 -13.18 -10.96 -4.00
CA SER A 58 -13.16 -9.55 -4.36
C SER A 58 -14.54 -9.04 -4.76
N TYR A 59 -14.80 -7.77 -4.47
CA TYR A 59 -16.02 -7.08 -4.87
C TYR A 59 -16.10 -6.82 -6.39
N SER A 60 -14.97 -6.50 -7.05
CA SER A 60 -14.98 -6.07 -8.46
C SER A 60 -13.80 -6.62 -9.28
N GLY A 61 -13.28 -7.79 -8.92
CA GLY A 61 -12.13 -8.43 -9.56
C GLY A 61 -10.89 -8.38 -8.66
N ALA A 62 -9.84 -9.09 -9.04
CA ALA A 62 -8.61 -9.16 -8.25
C ALA A 62 -7.45 -8.44 -8.91
N TRP A 63 -6.56 -7.87 -8.10
CA TRP A 63 -5.30 -7.28 -8.57
C TRP A 63 -4.33 -8.31 -9.14
N ARG A 64 -4.46 -9.57 -8.74
CA ARG A 64 -3.52 -10.64 -9.06
C ARG A 64 -2.10 -10.28 -8.62
N VAL A 65 -1.98 -9.89 -7.36
CA VAL A 65 -0.71 -9.52 -6.72
C VAL A 65 0.30 -10.67 -6.82
N ASP A 66 -0.16 -11.90 -6.72
CA ASP A 66 0.63 -13.11 -6.95
C ASP A 66 1.41 -13.07 -8.28
N LEU A 67 0.74 -12.66 -9.38
CA LEU A 67 1.37 -12.55 -10.69
C LEU A 67 2.33 -11.35 -10.79
N ALA A 68 2.00 -10.23 -10.14
CA ALA A 68 2.86 -9.06 -10.12
C ALA A 68 4.15 -9.34 -9.33
N MET A 69 4.03 -9.94 -8.16
CA MET A 69 5.17 -10.34 -7.32
C MET A 69 6.02 -11.41 -7.97
N GLY A 70 5.40 -12.41 -8.62
CA GLY A 70 6.14 -13.41 -9.40
C GLY A 70 6.91 -12.81 -10.59
N THR A 71 6.40 -11.71 -11.17
CA THR A 71 7.13 -10.97 -12.21
C THR A 71 8.31 -10.20 -11.61
N ALA A 72 8.12 -9.54 -10.47
CA ALA A 72 9.16 -8.82 -9.75
C ALA A 72 10.28 -9.76 -9.28
N ALA A 73 9.94 -10.94 -8.76
CA ALA A 73 10.89 -11.96 -8.31
C ALA A 73 11.86 -12.40 -9.43
N ARG A 74 11.36 -12.56 -10.66
CA ARG A 74 12.22 -12.86 -11.82
C ARG A 74 13.24 -11.75 -12.17
N LEU A 75 13.01 -10.56 -11.66
CA LEU A 75 13.91 -9.40 -11.78
C LEU A 75 14.78 -9.22 -10.52
N GLY A 76 14.71 -10.14 -9.56
CA GLY A 76 15.45 -10.09 -8.30
C GLY A 76 14.76 -9.29 -7.18
N TYR A 77 13.52 -8.83 -7.40
CA TYR A 77 12.77 -8.08 -6.39
C TYR A 77 11.75 -8.97 -5.68
N GLU A 78 12.04 -9.36 -4.47
CA GLU A 78 11.19 -10.21 -3.65
C GLU A 78 10.76 -9.49 -2.37
N ALA A 79 9.49 -9.67 -1.99
CA ALA A 79 8.95 -9.16 -0.74
C ALA A 79 7.80 -10.06 -0.24
N ILE A 80 7.58 -10.04 1.06
CA ILE A 80 6.33 -10.52 1.67
C ILE A 80 5.25 -9.45 1.40
N VAL A 81 4.06 -9.87 0.97
CA VAL A 81 2.92 -8.97 0.89
C VAL A 81 1.92 -9.33 1.98
N VAL A 82 1.54 -8.34 2.78
CA VAL A 82 0.55 -8.45 3.85
C VAL A 82 -0.71 -7.71 3.43
N GLY A 83 -1.67 -8.44 2.89
CA GLY A 83 -2.96 -7.92 2.44
C GLY A 83 -3.94 -7.76 3.59
N VAL A 84 -4.22 -6.54 4.00
CA VAL A 84 -5.10 -6.22 5.12
C VAL A 84 -6.54 -6.06 4.60
N ALA A 85 -7.43 -6.99 4.94
CA ALA A 85 -8.83 -6.88 4.54
C ALA A 85 -9.49 -5.63 5.15
N ASN A 86 -10.33 -4.96 4.39
CA ASN A 86 -11.19 -3.93 4.95
C ASN A 86 -12.40 -4.57 5.67
N THR A 87 -13.07 -3.80 6.49
CA THR A 87 -14.21 -4.24 7.31
C THR A 87 -15.57 -3.88 6.71
N GLY A 88 -15.62 -3.67 5.39
CA GLY A 88 -16.85 -3.31 4.67
C GLY A 88 -17.36 -1.91 5.03
N GLY A 89 -18.37 -1.81 5.88
CA GLY A 89 -19.00 -0.54 6.23
C GLY A 89 -18.06 0.51 6.83
N SER A 90 -17.04 0.10 7.58
CA SER A 90 -16.08 1.02 8.22
C SER A 90 -14.90 1.40 7.32
N ARG A 91 -14.83 0.88 6.09
CA ARG A 91 -13.69 1.12 5.21
C ARG A 91 -13.41 2.60 4.96
N ILE A 92 -14.43 3.41 4.74
CA ILE A 92 -14.28 4.85 4.49
C ILE A 92 -13.73 5.56 5.72
N ASP A 93 -14.24 5.22 6.90
CA ASP A 93 -13.79 5.77 8.16
C ASP A 93 -12.32 5.45 8.42
N GLU A 94 -11.94 4.19 8.25
CA GLU A 94 -10.58 3.69 8.49
C GLU A 94 -9.56 4.18 7.46
N TYR A 95 -10.00 4.56 6.25
CA TYR A 95 -9.08 4.93 5.17
C TYR A 95 -8.96 6.44 4.96
N SER A 96 -9.53 7.26 5.84
CA SER A 96 -9.29 8.70 5.86
C SER A 96 -9.17 9.25 7.28
N PRO A 97 -8.19 10.12 7.56
CA PRO A 97 -8.11 10.87 8.82
C PRO A 97 -9.08 12.07 8.84
N PHE A 98 -9.66 12.40 7.67
CA PHE A 98 -10.57 13.52 7.51
C PHE A 98 -12.00 13.01 7.36
N PHE A 99 -12.94 13.68 8.02
CA PHE A 99 -14.36 13.42 7.81
C PHE A 99 -14.86 14.20 6.58
N ASP A 100 -15.65 13.56 5.73
CA ASP A 100 -16.31 14.20 4.58
C ASP A 100 -17.82 14.19 4.80
N ASP A 101 -18.40 15.36 5.06
CA ASP A 101 -19.84 15.52 5.31
C ASP A 101 -20.70 15.05 4.12
N ARG A 102 -20.19 15.16 2.89
CA ARG A 102 -20.88 14.75 1.67
C ARG A 102 -20.99 13.24 1.53
N VAL A 103 -20.02 12.51 2.09
CA VAL A 103 -19.96 11.05 2.09
C VAL A 103 -20.54 10.48 3.37
N GLY A 104 -20.52 11.27 4.45
CA GLY A 104 -20.94 10.86 5.77
C GLY A 104 -20.00 9.87 6.42
N GLY A 105 -18.67 10.02 6.22
CA GLY A 105 -17.67 9.09 6.76
C GLY A 105 -16.25 9.65 6.72
N GLY A 106 -15.31 8.89 7.28
CA GLY A 106 -13.92 9.26 7.48
C GLY A 106 -13.59 9.57 8.93
N GLY A 107 -12.34 9.94 9.21
CA GLY A 107 -11.91 10.46 10.50
C GLY A 107 -11.28 9.46 11.47
N THR A 108 -11.10 8.18 11.07
CA THR A 108 -10.51 7.19 11.99
C THR A 108 -9.22 6.54 11.47
N ALA A 109 -8.61 7.07 10.40
CA ALA A 109 -7.39 6.51 9.85
C ALA A 109 -6.21 6.52 10.84
N ASP A 110 -6.20 7.41 11.83
CA ASP A 110 -5.22 7.36 12.92
C ASP A 110 -5.21 5.99 13.59
N ARG A 111 -6.39 5.51 14.00
CA ARG A 111 -6.54 4.20 14.63
C ARG A 111 -6.18 3.05 13.69
N TYR A 112 -6.51 3.19 12.40
CA TYR A 112 -6.13 2.18 11.41
C TYR A 112 -4.61 2.11 11.20
N VAL A 113 -3.94 3.24 11.14
CA VAL A 113 -2.46 3.27 11.07
C VAL A 113 -1.85 2.74 12.36
N ASP A 114 -2.41 3.09 13.52
CA ASP A 114 -1.96 2.56 14.81
C ASP A 114 -2.13 1.01 14.88
N PHE A 115 -3.23 0.46 14.36
CA PHE A 115 -3.39 -0.99 14.18
C PHE A 115 -2.28 -1.60 13.32
N LEU A 116 -1.94 -0.98 12.20
CA LEU A 116 -0.84 -1.46 11.36
C LEU A 116 0.49 -1.46 12.12
N LEU A 117 0.76 -0.42 12.91
CA LEU A 117 2.03 -0.19 13.60
C LEU A 117 2.20 -1.02 14.86
N HIS A 118 1.16 -1.09 15.69
CA HIS A 118 1.27 -1.58 17.06
C HIS A 118 0.70 -2.98 17.25
N THR A 119 -0.20 -3.41 16.36
CA THR A 119 -0.81 -4.75 16.42
C THR A 119 -0.32 -5.63 15.26
N LEU A 120 -0.53 -5.22 14.01
CA LEU A 120 -0.31 -6.11 12.87
C LEU A 120 1.18 -6.28 12.55
N LYS A 121 1.94 -5.19 12.44
CA LYS A 121 3.37 -5.27 12.09
C LYS A 121 4.17 -6.12 13.08
N PRO A 122 4.06 -5.95 14.41
CA PRO A 122 4.76 -6.81 15.36
C PRO A 122 4.37 -8.29 15.24
N ALA A 123 3.10 -8.59 14.99
CA ALA A 123 2.63 -9.96 14.81
C ALA A 123 3.19 -10.60 13.53
N VAL A 124 3.28 -9.84 12.44
CA VAL A 124 3.88 -10.30 11.16
C VAL A 124 5.39 -10.50 11.34
N ASP A 125 6.09 -9.56 11.97
CA ASP A 125 7.54 -9.65 12.18
C ASP A 125 7.93 -10.83 13.10
N ALA A 126 7.06 -11.20 14.04
CA ALA A 126 7.25 -12.36 14.91
C ALA A 126 7.00 -13.71 14.19
N GLN A 127 6.10 -13.74 13.19
CA GLN A 127 5.69 -14.98 12.52
C GLN A 127 6.44 -15.27 11.22
N PHE A 128 6.97 -14.23 10.57
CA PHE A 128 7.60 -14.35 9.26
C PHE A 128 9.02 -13.76 9.25
N ARG A 129 9.83 -14.22 8.33
CA ARG A 129 11.20 -13.74 8.15
C ARG A 129 11.21 -12.38 7.44
N THR A 130 10.84 -11.36 8.17
CA THR A 130 10.78 -9.97 7.70
C THR A 130 12.09 -9.23 7.94
N ARG A 131 12.30 -8.17 7.17
CA ARG A 131 13.23 -7.07 7.48
C ARG A 131 12.38 -5.96 8.10
N PRO A 132 12.39 -5.81 9.45
CA PRO A 132 11.43 -4.97 10.16
C PRO A 132 11.73 -3.45 10.07
N GLU A 133 12.92 -3.08 9.57
CA GLU A 133 13.37 -1.71 9.49
C GLU A 133 12.51 -0.89 8.50
N PRO A 134 12.33 0.42 8.73
CA PRO A 134 11.52 1.28 7.85
C PRO A 134 11.93 1.22 6.38
N ALA A 135 13.25 1.14 6.10
CA ALA A 135 13.79 1.06 4.75
C ALA A 135 13.25 -0.14 3.94
N TYR A 136 12.77 -1.19 4.62
CA TYR A 136 12.25 -2.42 4.02
C TYR A 136 10.76 -2.64 4.26
N THR A 137 10.08 -1.60 4.78
CA THR A 137 8.64 -1.66 5.07
C THR A 137 7.90 -0.65 4.20
N GLY A 138 6.90 -1.12 3.49
CA GLY A 138 6.08 -0.29 2.62
C GLY A 138 4.59 -0.40 2.89
N VAL A 139 3.86 0.65 2.50
CA VAL A 139 2.40 0.70 2.52
C VAL A 139 1.87 1.04 1.14
N LEU A 140 0.83 0.34 0.67
CA LEU A 140 0.35 0.48 -0.71
C LEU A 140 -1.15 0.21 -0.81
N GLY A 141 -1.84 0.99 -1.63
CA GLY A 141 -3.24 0.75 -1.95
C GLY A 141 -3.75 1.62 -3.08
N SER A 142 -5.03 1.43 -3.43
CA SER A 142 -5.70 2.22 -4.47
C SER A 142 -6.91 2.96 -3.94
N SER A 143 -7.32 4.00 -4.65
CA SER A 143 -8.51 4.77 -4.30
C SER A 143 -8.40 5.35 -2.88
N MET A 144 -9.35 5.03 -1.98
CA MET A 144 -9.23 5.35 -0.55
C MET A 144 -8.01 4.66 0.09
N GLY A 145 -7.63 3.44 -0.38
CA GLY A 145 -6.39 2.78 0.04
C GLY A 145 -5.14 3.55 -0.37
N GLY A 146 -5.16 4.23 -1.53
CA GLY A 146 -4.09 5.15 -1.94
C GLY A 146 -4.03 6.41 -1.07
N LEU A 147 -5.18 6.91 -0.64
CA LEU A 147 -5.26 8.06 0.27
C LEU A 147 -4.67 7.72 1.65
N VAL A 148 -5.08 6.59 2.25
CA VAL A 148 -4.53 6.17 3.55
C VAL A 148 -3.06 5.74 3.46
N SER A 149 -2.59 5.24 2.30
CA SER A 149 -1.16 4.97 2.08
C SER A 149 -0.34 6.25 2.16
N ALA A 150 -0.79 7.32 1.46
CA ALA A 150 -0.14 8.63 1.54
C ALA A 150 -0.17 9.16 2.98
N TYR A 151 -1.31 9.06 3.65
CA TYR A 151 -1.44 9.47 5.05
C TYR A 151 -0.46 8.72 5.97
N ALA A 152 -0.44 7.38 5.91
CA ALA A 152 0.42 6.55 6.75
C ALA A 152 1.91 6.85 6.54
N PHE A 153 2.34 7.06 5.29
CA PHE A 153 3.73 7.38 4.97
C PHE A 153 4.19 8.69 5.61
N PHE A 154 3.41 9.76 5.51
CA PHE A 154 3.77 11.05 6.08
C PHE A 154 3.54 11.12 7.59
N ARG A 155 2.58 10.37 8.14
CA ARG A 155 2.31 10.30 9.58
C ARG A 155 3.33 9.44 10.34
N ALA A 156 3.81 8.35 9.72
CA ALA A 156 4.65 7.35 10.40
C ALA A 156 5.97 7.07 9.65
N PRO A 157 6.82 8.08 9.45
CA PRO A 157 8.09 7.94 8.71
C PRO A 157 9.08 7.00 9.40
N HIS A 158 8.89 6.75 10.69
CA HIS A 158 9.66 5.79 11.47
C HIS A 158 9.30 4.32 11.17
N ALA A 159 8.25 4.07 10.40
CA ALA A 159 7.78 2.73 10.08
C ALA A 159 7.79 2.42 8.58
N PHE A 160 7.52 3.41 7.73
CA PHE A 160 7.34 3.21 6.29
C PHE A 160 8.30 4.09 5.48
N ALA A 161 9.13 3.47 4.64
CA ALA A 161 9.97 4.17 3.67
C ALA A 161 9.62 3.82 2.21
N MET A 162 8.58 3.01 1.98
CA MET A 162 8.04 2.74 0.65
C MET A 162 6.54 3.03 0.64
N CYS A 163 6.07 3.78 -0.37
CA CYS A 163 4.66 4.15 -0.47
C CYS A 163 4.12 4.03 -1.89
N GLY A 164 3.08 3.22 -2.06
CA GLY A 164 2.35 3.08 -3.31
C GLY A 164 0.98 3.78 -3.25
N ILE A 165 0.84 4.88 -3.96
CA ILE A 165 -0.35 5.75 -3.99
C ILE A 165 -1.03 5.59 -5.34
N MET A 166 -1.86 4.55 -5.50
CA MET A 166 -2.46 4.20 -6.79
C MET A 166 -3.86 4.77 -6.96
N SER A 167 -4.09 5.53 -8.03
CA SER A 167 -5.40 6.17 -8.32
C SER A 167 -6.07 6.77 -7.07
N PRO A 168 -5.37 7.55 -6.24
CA PRO A 168 -5.84 7.91 -4.91
C PRO A 168 -7.10 8.76 -4.93
N ALA A 169 -7.97 8.57 -3.95
CA ALA A 169 -9.19 9.36 -3.76
C ALA A 169 -8.90 10.76 -3.19
N LEU A 170 -8.04 11.52 -3.86
CA LEU A 170 -7.59 12.85 -3.40
C LEU A 170 -8.71 13.89 -3.34
N TRP A 171 -9.87 13.61 -3.93
CA TRP A 171 -11.05 14.47 -3.88
C TRP A 171 -11.76 14.45 -2.51
N PHE A 172 -11.51 13.41 -1.72
CA PHE A 172 -12.17 13.18 -0.42
C PHE A 172 -11.88 14.32 0.54
N ALA A 173 -12.86 14.70 1.35
CA ALA A 173 -12.81 15.82 2.29
C ALA A 173 -12.17 17.07 1.67
N GLU A 174 -12.62 17.45 0.45
CA GLU A 174 -12.15 18.62 -0.28
C GLU A 174 -10.63 18.69 -0.48
N ARG A 175 -10.00 17.53 -0.64
CA ARG A 175 -8.54 17.39 -0.79
C ARG A 175 -7.74 17.68 0.47
N ALA A 176 -8.32 17.50 1.65
CA ALA A 176 -7.65 17.76 2.94
C ALA A 176 -6.31 17.04 3.12
N ILE A 177 -6.07 15.95 2.37
CA ILE A 177 -4.77 15.26 2.34
C ILE A 177 -3.64 16.16 1.79
N LEU A 178 -3.92 17.08 0.86
CA LEU A 178 -2.87 17.89 0.27
C LEU A 178 -2.25 18.89 1.29
N PRO A 179 -3.01 19.72 2.03
CA PRO A 179 -2.42 20.54 3.08
C PRO A 179 -1.79 19.73 4.21
N PHE A 180 -2.30 18.52 4.52
CA PHE A 180 -1.64 17.64 5.48
C PHE A 180 -0.25 17.23 4.97
N VAL A 181 -0.13 16.75 3.72
CA VAL A 181 1.17 16.39 3.12
C VAL A 181 2.09 17.60 3.03
N GLU A 182 1.57 18.79 2.72
CA GLU A 182 2.35 20.02 2.65
C GLU A 182 2.98 20.39 3.99
N ALA A 183 2.23 20.27 5.08
CA ALA A 183 2.66 20.59 6.44
C ALA A 183 3.58 19.52 7.06
N ALA A 184 3.47 18.26 6.65
CA ALA A 184 4.29 17.19 7.18
C ALA A 184 5.77 17.35 6.80
N ASP A 185 6.68 16.73 7.53
CA ASP A 185 8.08 16.58 7.11
C ASP A 185 8.19 15.81 5.80
N SER A 186 9.38 15.85 5.17
CA SER A 186 9.69 15.06 3.97
C SER A 186 10.47 13.81 4.37
N PRO A 187 9.81 12.71 4.75
CA PRO A 187 10.52 11.49 5.15
C PRO A 187 11.31 10.91 3.98
N PRO A 188 12.50 10.36 4.24
CA PRO A 188 13.23 9.64 3.21
C PRO A 188 12.48 8.38 2.81
N GLY A 189 12.46 8.07 1.51
CA GLY A 189 11.80 6.87 1.02
C GLY A 189 11.44 6.94 -0.45
N ARG A 190 10.74 5.92 -0.94
CA ARG A 190 10.31 5.81 -2.33
C ARG A 190 8.82 5.90 -2.46
N LEU A 191 8.36 6.77 -3.34
CA LEU A 191 6.94 6.99 -3.59
C LEU A 191 6.58 6.65 -5.04
N TRP A 192 5.61 5.79 -5.21
CA TRP A 192 4.94 5.55 -6.48
C TRP A 192 3.57 6.21 -6.45
N LEU A 193 3.31 7.09 -7.42
CA LEU A 193 2.01 7.75 -7.61
C LEU A 193 1.51 7.42 -9.01
N ASP A 194 0.24 7.02 -9.14
CA ASP A 194 -0.30 6.78 -10.47
C ASP A 194 -1.80 7.12 -10.62
N VAL A 195 -2.23 7.20 -11.87
CA VAL A 195 -3.64 7.33 -12.27
C VAL A 195 -3.83 6.85 -13.70
N GLY A 196 -4.99 6.31 -14.01
CA GLY A 196 -5.39 5.97 -15.38
C GLY A 196 -6.05 7.15 -16.11
N THR A 197 -5.82 7.28 -17.42
CA THR A 197 -6.46 8.38 -18.19
C THR A 197 -7.96 8.20 -18.34
N ALA A 198 -8.49 6.98 -18.24
CA ALA A 198 -9.94 6.71 -18.26
C ALA A 198 -10.64 7.05 -16.93
N GLU A 199 -9.89 7.44 -15.89
CA GLU A 199 -10.44 7.85 -14.58
C GLU A 199 -10.97 9.31 -14.58
N GLY A 200 -10.79 10.01 -15.68
CA GLY A 200 -11.34 11.34 -15.91
C GLY A 200 -10.40 12.50 -15.54
N PRO A 201 -10.67 13.68 -16.07
CA PRO A 201 -9.77 14.82 -16.00
C PRO A 201 -9.60 15.35 -14.56
N ARG A 202 -10.62 15.24 -13.71
CA ARG A 202 -10.55 15.72 -12.31
C ARG A 202 -9.58 14.85 -11.48
N THR A 203 -9.63 13.53 -11.65
CA THR A 203 -8.72 12.60 -10.95
C THR A 203 -7.28 12.84 -11.37
N ILE A 204 -7.04 13.00 -12.67
CA ILE A 204 -5.72 13.33 -13.21
C ILE A 204 -5.20 14.67 -12.67
N ALA A 205 -6.07 15.70 -12.63
CA ALA A 205 -5.70 17.01 -12.08
C ALA A 205 -5.28 16.92 -10.61
N ASN A 206 -6.03 16.16 -9.78
CA ASN A 206 -5.70 15.95 -8.38
C ASN A 206 -4.35 15.22 -8.21
N VAL A 207 -4.09 14.19 -9.03
CA VAL A 207 -2.80 13.48 -9.00
C VAL A 207 -1.65 14.40 -9.40
N ARG A 208 -1.85 15.28 -10.39
CA ARG A 208 -0.84 16.30 -10.74
C ARG A 208 -0.56 17.27 -9.60
N LEU A 209 -1.60 17.70 -8.85
CA LEU A 209 -1.40 18.54 -7.66
C LEU A 209 -0.52 17.85 -6.61
N LEU A 210 -0.76 16.57 -6.32
CA LEU A 210 0.06 15.83 -5.39
C LEU A 210 1.48 15.61 -5.93
N ARG A 211 1.64 15.28 -7.22
CA ARG A 211 2.95 15.18 -7.87
C ARG A 211 3.76 16.48 -7.69
N ASP A 212 3.15 17.62 -8.00
CA ASP A 212 3.83 18.92 -7.94
C ASP A 212 4.16 19.29 -6.48
N LEU A 213 3.32 18.91 -5.54
CA LEU A 213 3.58 19.05 -4.10
C LEU A 213 4.78 18.20 -3.67
N LEU A 214 4.83 16.93 -4.05
CA LEU A 214 5.96 16.03 -3.72
C LEU A 214 7.28 16.58 -4.30
N ALA A 215 7.26 17.09 -5.54
CA ALA A 215 8.44 17.72 -6.13
C ALA A 215 8.89 18.95 -5.34
N ARG A 216 7.95 19.82 -4.89
CA ARG A 216 8.29 20.96 -4.02
C ARG A 216 8.85 20.53 -2.66
N LYS A 217 8.44 19.38 -2.16
CA LYS A 217 8.96 18.78 -0.92
C LYS A 217 10.36 18.16 -1.08
N GLY A 218 10.91 18.16 -2.30
CA GLY A 218 12.25 17.68 -2.59
C GLY A 218 12.35 16.25 -3.13
N TYR A 219 11.22 15.56 -3.32
CA TYR A 219 11.25 14.24 -3.98
C TYR A 219 11.57 14.39 -5.46
N ARG A 220 12.47 13.52 -5.97
CA ARG A 220 13.05 13.61 -7.31
C ARG A 220 12.46 12.54 -8.22
N GLU A 221 11.79 12.99 -9.30
CA GLU A 221 11.20 12.09 -10.29
C GLU A 221 12.26 11.17 -10.90
N GLY A 222 12.01 9.87 -10.86
CA GLY A 222 12.91 8.83 -11.38
C GLY A 222 13.95 8.31 -10.39
N GLU A 223 14.15 8.97 -9.24
CA GLU A 223 15.06 8.54 -8.19
C GLU A 223 14.29 7.95 -6.98
N ASP A 224 13.73 8.81 -6.16
CA ASP A 224 12.96 8.46 -4.97
C ASP A 224 11.44 8.61 -5.15
N PHE A 225 11.01 9.15 -6.29
CA PHE A 225 9.61 9.34 -6.63
C PHE A 225 9.34 9.02 -8.10
N ARG A 226 8.19 8.44 -8.39
CA ARG A 226 7.70 8.24 -9.76
C ARG A 226 6.21 8.51 -9.86
N CYS A 227 5.82 9.33 -10.86
CA CYS A 227 4.41 9.57 -11.19
C CYS A 227 4.08 8.98 -12.57
N VAL A 228 3.06 8.12 -12.64
CA VAL A 228 2.63 7.47 -13.88
C VAL A 228 1.19 7.83 -14.22
N ILE A 229 0.97 8.42 -15.40
CA ILE A 229 -0.36 8.60 -15.98
C ILE A 229 -0.53 7.53 -17.06
N ASP A 230 -1.27 6.46 -16.73
CA ASP A 230 -1.37 5.24 -17.57
C ASP A 230 -2.46 5.41 -18.65
N PRO A 231 -2.10 5.40 -19.96
CA PRO A 231 -3.06 5.59 -21.03
C PRO A 231 -4.18 4.53 -21.03
N ARG A 232 -5.41 4.98 -21.13
CA ARG A 232 -6.63 4.15 -21.21
C ARG A 232 -6.88 3.25 -19.99
N ALA A 233 -6.10 3.34 -18.94
CA ALA A 233 -6.35 2.60 -17.70
C ALA A 233 -7.54 3.18 -16.95
N ALA A 234 -8.39 2.31 -16.43
CA ALA A 234 -9.57 2.64 -15.66
C ALA A 234 -9.35 2.46 -14.16
N HIS A 235 -10.32 2.89 -13.35
CA HIS A 235 -10.31 2.78 -11.88
C HIS A 235 -10.79 1.38 -11.47
N ASN A 236 -9.94 0.37 -11.61
CA ASN A 236 -10.27 -1.00 -11.23
C ASN A 236 -9.04 -1.86 -10.94
N GLU A 237 -9.29 -3.01 -10.33
CA GLU A 237 -8.28 -3.97 -9.85
C GLU A 237 -7.37 -4.47 -10.97
N ALA A 238 -7.92 -4.74 -12.15
CA ALA A 238 -7.11 -5.21 -13.29
C ALA A 238 -6.12 -4.15 -13.77
N ALA A 239 -6.49 -2.87 -13.75
CA ALA A 239 -5.61 -1.76 -14.11
C ALA A 239 -4.53 -1.56 -13.03
N TRP A 240 -4.91 -1.60 -11.75
CA TRP A 240 -3.95 -1.50 -10.64
C TRP A 240 -2.96 -2.66 -10.63
N GLY A 241 -3.43 -3.91 -10.81
CA GLY A 241 -2.55 -5.09 -10.89
C GLY A 241 -1.54 -5.03 -12.04
N ARG A 242 -1.90 -4.44 -13.19
CA ARG A 242 -0.94 -4.21 -14.29
C ARG A 242 0.12 -3.17 -13.91
N ARG A 243 -0.28 -2.06 -13.26
CA ARG A 243 0.64 -1.00 -12.83
C ARG A 243 1.54 -1.44 -11.68
N LEU A 244 1.03 -2.32 -10.80
CA LEU A 244 1.80 -2.92 -9.70
C LEU A 244 3.07 -3.61 -10.16
N LYS A 245 3.07 -4.24 -11.35
CA LYS A 245 4.25 -4.88 -11.95
C LYS A 245 5.41 -3.91 -12.18
N LYS A 246 5.13 -2.61 -12.31
CA LYS A 246 6.15 -1.56 -12.46
C LYS A 246 6.42 -0.86 -11.12
N ALA A 247 5.39 -0.74 -10.27
CA ALA A 247 5.51 -0.11 -8.96
C ALA A 247 6.41 -0.91 -8.02
N VAL A 248 6.24 -2.24 -7.97
CA VAL A 248 7.03 -3.10 -7.06
C VAL A 248 8.53 -3.02 -7.31
N PRO A 249 9.07 -3.20 -8.53
CA PRO A 249 10.50 -3.04 -8.77
C PRO A 249 11.03 -1.65 -8.42
N PHE A 250 10.26 -0.60 -8.65
CA PHE A 250 10.64 0.76 -8.27
C PHE A 250 10.70 0.94 -6.75
N LEU A 251 9.69 0.45 -6.04
CA LEU A 251 9.62 0.58 -4.57
C LEU A 251 10.71 -0.26 -3.87
N LEU A 252 10.95 -1.48 -4.34
CA LEU A 252 11.93 -2.42 -3.76
C LEU A 252 13.36 -2.21 -4.29
N GLY A 253 13.53 -1.52 -5.40
CA GLY A 253 14.85 -1.26 -5.97
C GLY A 253 15.68 -0.36 -5.05
N ALA A 254 16.94 -0.72 -4.83
CA ALA A 254 17.90 0.08 -4.07
C ALA A 254 18.44 1.24 -4.94
#